data_e82f2cebf5a1f5aea7e86bcc8326a3c7
#
_entry.id   e82f2cebf5a1f5aea7e86bcc8326a3c7
#
_cell.length_a   1.000
_cell.length_b   1.000
_cell.length_c   1.000
_cell.angle_alpha   90.00
_cell.angle_beta   90.00
_cell.angle_gamma   90.00
#
_symmetry.space_group_name_H-M   'P 1'
#
loop_
_entity.id
_entity.type
_entity.pdbx_description
1 polymer ?
#
loop_
_entity_poly.entity_id
_entity_poly.type
_entity_poly.pdbx_seq_one_letter_code
_entity_poly.pdbx_strand_id
1 'polypeptide(L)'
;MNENLFEVLRAFRLDAKPVSCEPYGCGHINVTYLAVTESGLRYILQKINNNTFRDVAGLMENITAVTEFLRTETDDPRGVLTLVKTHDGASYLHAQDAYWRVYDFVEDSICLQLPETDEDFYQSAVGFGTFQQLLTDFPAAKLHETIPNFHNTPDRYRTFLETLERDPMHRAAQVQPEIEFALARQAEMATIQNALTAGELPLRVTHNDTKLNNVLLDAKTRKALCVIDLDTVMPGSSLYDFGDSIRFGAATAAEDEKDLSKMEMSLDRFRVFTRGYVRACPGLTAKELELLPMGAKNMTMECGVRFLTDYLDGDHYFAVHRDGQNLDRARTQFKLVADMEKKWDKMRRIVEEEAK
;
A
#
# COMPACT_ATOMS: atom_id res chain seq x y z
N MET A 1 -10.96 14.39 26.95
CA MET A 1 -10.30 13.81 25.78
C MET A 1 -10.08 14.86 24.68
N ASN A 2 -11.05 15.73 24.39
CA ASN A 2 -10.93 16.73 23.32
C ASN A 2 -9.93 17.87 23.62
N GLU A 3 -9.73 18.25 24.89
CA GLU A 3 -8.85 19.38 25.24
C GLU A 3 -7.38 19.12 24.87
N ASN A 4 -6.89 17.91 25.06
CA ASN A 4 -5.54 17.50 24.64
C ASN A 4 -5.35 17.52 23.11
N LEU A 5 -6.38 17.14 22.33
CA LEU A 5 -6.31 17.20 20.85
C LEU A 5 -6.32 18.65 20.35
N PHE A 6 -7.06 19.54 21.03
CA PHE A 6 -7.07 20.95 20.68
C PHE A 6 -5.73 21.64 21.00
N GLU A 7 -5.03 21.23 22.03
CA GLU A 7 -3.66 21.71 22.31
C GLU A 7 -2.70 21.32 21.20
N VAL A 8 -2.77 20.06 20.74
CA VAL A 8 -1.98 19.57 19.61
C VAL A 8 -2.30 20.38 18.35
N LEU A 9 -3.59 20.52 18.01
CA LEU A 9 -4.03 21.27 16.82
C LEU A 9 -3.58 22.74 16.83
N ARG A 10 -3.57 23.40 18.00
CA ARG A 10 -3.12 24.79 18.13
C ARG A 10 -1.63 25.00 17.84
N ALA A 11 -0.83 23.94 17.83
CA ALA A 11 0.58 24.04 17.45
C ALA A 11 0.79 24.15 15.93
N PHE A 12 -0.25 23.85 15.13
CA PHE A 12 -0.22 23.91 13.68
C PHE A 12 -0.85 25.22 13.16
N ARG A 13 -0.43 25.62 11.95
CA ARG A 13 -0.90 26.86 11.28
C ARG A 13 -2.28 26.65 10.64
N LEU A 14 -3.28 26.37 11.47
CA LEU A 14 -4.66 26.31 11.03
C LEU A 14 -5.16 27.73 10.68
N ASP A 15 -6.19 27.80 9.83
CA ASP A 15 -6.83 29.06 9.42
C ASP A 15 -7.56 29.78 10.57
N ALA A 16 -8.15 29.00 11.49
CA ALA A 16 -8.89 29.49 12.65
C ALA A 16 -8.79 28.48 13.82
N LYS A 17 -9.44 28.80 14.93
CA LYS A 17 -9.46 27.90 16.10
C LYS A 17 -10.24 26.62 15.80
N PRO A 18 -9.76 25.45 16.25
CA PRO A 18 -10.51 24.20 16.14
C PRO A 18 -11.74 24.24 17.06
N VAL A 19 -12.91 23.81 16.55
CA VAL A 19 -14.18 23.71 17.27
C VAL A 19 -14.65 22.28 17.45
N SER A 20 -14.19 21.35 16.61
CA SER A 20 -14.43 19.93 16.80
C SER A 20 -13.21 19.11 16.37
N CYS A 21 -13.05 17.91 16.97
CA CYS A 21 -12.03 16.94 16.60
C CYS A 21 -12.56 15.56 16.97
N GLU A 22 -12.99 14.78 15.97
CA GLU A 22 -13.65 13.49 16.17
C GLU A 22 -12.91 12.37 15.43
N PRO A 23 -12.93 11.10 15.91
CA PRO A 23 -12.35 9.98 15.20
C PRO A 23 -12.86 9.90 13.76
N TYR A 24 -11.97 9.62 12.81
CA TYR A 24 -12.29 9.62 11.39
C TYR A 24 -11.59 8.50 10.64
N GLY A 25 -12.29 7.91 9.66
CA GLY A 25 -11.74 6.87 8.80
C GLY A 25 -11.67 5.48 9.42
N CYS A 26 -11.12 4.55 8.66
CA CYS A 26 -11.02 3.12 9.01
C CYS A 26 -9.56 2.64 9.01
N GLY A 27 -8.58 3.55 9.09
CA GLY A 27 -7.16 3.22 9.14
C GLY A 27 -6.81 2.39 10.38
N HIS A 28 -5.94 1.38 10.20
CA HIS A 28 -5.59 0.45 11.29
C HIS A 28 -4.25 0.74 11.94
N ILE A 29 -3.39 1.54 11.32
CA ILE A 29 -2.02 1.81 11.81
C ILE A 29 -2.00 3.10 12.61
N ASN A 30 -2.36 4.22 12.00
CA ASN A 30 -2.42 5.52 12.65
C ASN A 30 -3.80 5.79 13.23
N VAL A 31 -3.86 6.61 14.30
CA VAL A 31 -5.13 7.11 14.80
C VAL A 31 -5.45 8.41 14.10
N THR A 32 -6.58 8.45 13.41
CA THR A 32 -6.98 9.58 12.55
C THR A 32 -8.21 10.29 13.11
N TYR A 33 -8.18 11.61 13.06
CA TYR A 33 -9.27 12.49 13.49
C TYR A 33 -9.60 13.49 12.39
N LEU A 34 -10.87 13.84 12.26
CA LEU A 34 -11.36 14.97 11.50
C LEU A 34 -11.49 16.17 12.44
N ALA A 35 -10.76 17.22 12.19
CA ALA A 35 -10.86 18.49 12.89
C ALA A 35 -11.59 19.52 12.02
N VAL A 36 -12.42 20.36 12.66
CA VAL A 36 -13.13 21.47 12.00
C VAL A 36 -12.81 22.75 12.76
N THR A 37 -12.56 23.84 12.05
CA THR A 37 -12.28 25.17 12.63
C THR A 37 -13.52 26.08 12.66
N GLU A 38 -13.42 27.22 13.35
CA GLU A 38 -14.49 28.21 13.41
C GLU A 38 -14.91 28.75 12.03
N SER A 39 -14.01 28.73 11.04
CA SER A 39 -14.30 29.09 9.65
C SER A 39 -15.08 28.04 8.86
N GLY A 40 -15.15 26.81 9.40
CA GLY A 40 -15.74 25.64 8.74
C GLY A 40 -14.75 24.83 7.90
N LEU A 41 -13.45 25.22 7.81
CA LEU A 41 -12.44 24.41 7.14
C LEU A 41 -12.14 23.14 7.92
N ARG A 42 -11.84 22.08 7.18
CA ARG A 42 -11.60 20.74 7.69
C ARG A 42 -10.13 20.34 7.57
N TYR A 43 -9.65 19.60 8.54
CA TYR A 43 -8.30 19.08 8.62
C TYR A 43 -8.28 17.64 9.07
N ILE A 44 -7.28 16.88 8.63
CA ILE A 44 -7.00 15.54 9.13
C ILE A 44 -5.84 15.62 10.11
N LEU A 45 -6.11 15.34 11.39
CA LEU A 45 -5.09 15.16 12.41
C LEU A 45 -4.79 13.67 12.55
N GLN A 46 -3.50 13.32 12.50
CA GLN A 46 -3.08 11.93 12.69
C GLN A 46 -2.04 11.81 13.80
N LYS A 47 -2.29 10.84 14.69
CA LYS A 47 -1.28 10.33 15.61
C LYS A 47 -0.51 9.22 14.91
N ILE A 48 0.79 9.44 14.68
CA ILE A 48 1.67 8.49 13.99
C ILE A 48 1.97 7.31 14.91
N ASN A 49 1.85 6.09 14.39
CA ASN A 49 2.21 4.88 15.11
C ASN A 49 3.73 4.66 15.06
N ASN A 50 4.43 5.19 16.06
CA ASN A 50 5.89 5.07 16.16
C ASN A 50 6.40 3.68 16.60
N ASN A 51 5.51 2.73 16.90
CA ASN A 51 5.90 1.33 17.06
C ASN A 51 6.14 0.66 15.69
N THR A 52 5.34 1.04 14.69
CA THR A 52 5.48 0.59 13.31
C THR A 52 6.55 1.42 12.59
N PHE A 53 6.44 2.75 12.64
CA PHE A 53 7.35 3.69 11.99
C PHE A 53 8.34 4.25 13.03
N ARG A 54 9.42 3.51 13.25
CA ARG A 54 10.41 3.85 14.29
C ARG A 54 11.21 5.12 13.96
N ASP A 55 11.47 5.36 12.69
CA ASP A 55 12.09 6.58 12.18
C ASP A 55 11.01 7.56 11.69
N VAL A 56 10.38 8.25 12.63
CA VAL A 56 9.34 9.25 12.31
C VAL A 56 9.93 10.44 11.54
N ALA A 57 11.18 10.81 11.79
CA ALA A 57 11.82 11.90 11.07
C ALA A 57 12.00 11.55 9.59
N GLY A 58 12.61 10.39 9.29
CA GLY A 58 12.76 9.92 7.92
C GLY A 58 11.42 9.70 7.21
N LEU A 59 10.40 9.19 7.92
CA LEU A 59 9.03 9.08 7.41
C LEU A 59 8.50 10.45 6.95
N MET A 60 8.60 11.47 7.79
CA MET A 60 8.07 12.78 7.50
C MET A 60 8.91 13.55 6.47
N GLU A 61 10.20 13.27 6.36
CA GLU A 61 11.06 13.74 5.28
C GLU A 61 10.61 13.15 3.93
N ASN A 62 10.34 11.84 3.85
CA ASN A 62 9.83 11.19 2.65
C ASN A 62 8.50 11.83 2.21
N ILE A 63 7.52 11.92 3.11
CA ILE A 63 6.20 12.46 2.81
C ILE A 63 6.31 13.92 2.35
N THR A 64 7.12 14.73 3.04
CA THR A 64 7.31 16.14 2.68
C THR A 64 7.94 16.26 1.30
N ALA A 65 9.02 15.54 1.03
CA ALA A 65 9.73 15.60 -0.24
C ALA A 65 8.83 15.15 -1.42
N VAL A 66 8.08 14.06 -1.25
CA VAL A 66 7.19 13.52 -2.28
C VAL A 66 6.01 14.45 -2.53
N THR A 67 5.37 14.98 -1.48
CA THR A 67 4.22 15.89 -1.65
C THR A 67 4.64 17.24 -2.23
N GLU A 68 5.79 17.78 -1.83
CA GLU A 68 6.34 19.01 -2.40
C GLU A 68 6.70 18.84 -3.89
N PHE A 69 7.28 17.72 -4.27
CA PHE A 69 7.58 17.39 -5.68
C PHE A 69 6.29 17.23 -6.49
N LEU A 70 5.34 16.41 -6.03
CA LEU A 70 4.05 16.21 -6.70
C LEU A 70 3.31 17.55 -6.91
N ARG A 71 3.46 18.50 -5.98
CA ARG A 71 2.85 19.83 -6.09
C ARG A 71 3.42 20.63 -7.27
N THR A 72 4.64 20.35 -7.72
CA THR A 72 5.22 20.97 -8.93
C THR A 72 4.73 20.34 -10.23
N GLU A 73 4.21 19.11 -10.16
CA GLU A 73 3.81 18.30 -11.32
C GLU A 73 2.30 18.36 -11.60
N THR A 74 1.49 18.99 -10.73
CA THR A 74 0.05 19.10 -10.92
C THR A 74 -0.50 20.45 -10.50
N ASP A 75 -1.46 20.97 -11.27
CA ASP A 75 -2.15 22.23 -11.00
C ASP A 75 -3.41 22.05 -10.11
N ASP A 76 -3.93 20.81 -9.97
CA ASP A 76 -5.09 20.55 -9.11
C ASP A 76 -4.66 20.58 -7.63
N PRO A 77 -5.13 21.57 -6.84
CA PRO A 77 -4.77 21.68 -5.42
C PRO A 77 -5.27 20.47 -4.60
N ARG A 78 -6.29 19.76 -5.08
CA ARG A 78 -6.82 18.54 -4.42
C ARG A 78 -6.10 17.27 -4.84
N GLY A 79 -5.26 17.32 -5.88
CA GLY A 79 -4.55 16.16 -6.44
C GLY A 79 -3.40 15.65 -5.58
N VAL A 80 -2.99 16.43 -4.57
CA VAL A 80 -1.85 16.10 -3.69
C VAL A 80 -2.18 16.44 -2.24
N LEU A 81 -1.85 15.55 -1.31
CA LEU A 81 -1.93 15.84 0.13
C LEU A 81 -1.11 17.08 0.50
N THR A 82 -1.69 17.96 1.28
CA THR A 82 -1.03 19.18 1.79
C THR A 82 -0.79 19.04 3.28
N LEU A 83 0.48 19.02 3.68
CA LEU A 83 0.88 19.05 5.08
C LEU A 83 0.71 20.47 5.66
N VAL A 84 -0.01 20.58 6.76
CA VAL A 84 -0.08 21.81 7.55
C VAL A 84 1.15 21.86 8.45
N LYS A 85 1.97 22.89 8.30
CA LYS A 85 3.18 23.08 9.12
C LYS A 85 2.83 23.57 10.53
N THR A 86 3.65 23.25 11.49
CA THR A 86 3.61 23.87 12.83
C THR A 86 4.00 25.35 12.77
N HIS A 87 3.78 26.11 13.83
CA HIS A 87 4.13 27.54 13.86
C HIS A 87 5.63 27.82 13.71
N ASP A 88 6.49 26.86 14.11
CA ASP A 88 7.95 26.90 13.90
C ASP A 88 8.40 26.31 12.56
N GLY A 89 7.44 25.86 11.72
CA GLY A 89 7.68 25.41 10.33
C GLY A 89 7.93 23.93 10.16
N ALA A 90 7.84 23.11 11.23
CA ALA A 90 8.00 21.66 11.15
C ALA A 90 6.80 20.97 10.44
N SER A 91 7.03 19.80 9.86
CA SER A 91 5.98 19.00 9.21
C SER A 91 5.22 18.08 10.17
N TYR A 92 5.69 17.94 11.38
CA TYR A 92 5.08 17.14 12.46
C TYR A 92 5.40 17.76 13.83
N LEU A 93 4.65 17.35 14.83
CA LEU A 93 4.83 17.76 16.23
C LEU A 93 5.11 16.52 17.10
N HIS A 94 6.12 16.59 17.97
CA HIS A 94 6.29 15.64 19.06
C HIS A 94 5.74 16.27 20.36
N ALA A 95 4.61 15.77 20.82
CA ALA A 95 3.95 16.24 22.04
C ALA A 95 3.16 15.12 22.70
N GLN A 96 3.03 15.16 24.03
CA GLN A 96 2.28 14.18 24.81
C GLN A 96 2.72 12.72 24.55
N ASP A 97 4.04 12.49 24.50
CA ASP A 97 4.68 11.20 24.20
C ASP A 97 4.21 10.56 22.87
N ALA A 98 3.79 11.40 21.90
CA ALA A 98 3.32 10.98 20.60
C ALA A 98 3.78 11.93 19.51
N TYR A 99 3.75 11.42 18.28
CA TYR A 99 4.05 12.18 17.06
C TYR A 99 2.74 12.48 16.32
N TRP A 100 2.58 13.73 15.92
CA TRP A 100 1.36 14.25 15.31
C TRP A 100 1.66 14.97 14.01
N ARG A 101 0.79 14.80 13.02
CA ARG A 101 0.79 15.57 11.78
C ARG A 101 -0.61 16.01 11.41
N VAL A 102 -0.71 17.04 10.61
CA VAL A 102 -1.97 17.58 10.12
C VAL A 102 -1.90 17.71 8.60
N TYR A 103 -2.97 17.30 7.93
CA TYR A 103 -3.19 17.56 6.51
C TYR A 103 -4.43 18.42 6.32
N ASP A 104 -4.45 19.21 5.25
CA ASP A 104 -5.69 19.79 4.75
C ASP A 104 -6.63 18.63 4.35
N PHE A 105 -7.92 18.79 4.61
CA PHE A 105 -8.91 17.85 4.15
C PHE A 105 -9.12 18.00 2.65
N VAL A 106 -9.14 16.89 1.91
CA VAL A 106 -9.43 16.94 0.47
C VAL A 106 -10.94 17.03 0.27
N GLU A 107 -11.42 18.24 0.00
CA GLU A 107 -12.84 18.54 -0.13
C GLU A 107 -13.46 17.87 -1.37
N ASP A 108 -14.78 17.64 -1.35
CA ASP A 108 -15.55 17.01 -2.42
C ASP A 108 -14.94 15.68 -2.91
N SER A 109 -14.38 14.90 -1.99
CA SER A 109 -13.80 13.59 -2.25
C SER A 109 -14.57 12.46 -1.55
N ILE A 110 -14.48 11.25 -2.11
CA ILE A 110 -14.97 10.02 -1.51
C ILE A 110 -13.85 8.99 -1.41
N CYS A 111 -13.89 8.18 -0.36
CA CYS A 111 -12.98 7.07 -0.12
C CYS A 111 -13.79 5.77 -0.14
N LEU A 112 -13.46 4.84 -1.03
CA LEU A 112 -14.15 3.56 -1.15
C LEU A 112 -13.31 2.46 -0.50
N GLN A 113 -13.93 1.63 0.35
CA GLN A 113 -13.26 0.48 0.96
C GLN A 113 -13.13 -0.70 -0.03
N LEU A 114 -14.14 -0.88 -0.88
CA LEU A 114 -14.18 -1.86 -1.96
C LEU A 114 -14.72 -1.19 -3.22
N PRO A 115 -14.34 -1.65 -4.42
CA PRO A 115 -14.91 -1.13 -5.65
C PRO A 115 -16.40 -1.53 -5.74
N GLU A 116 -17.26 -0.56 -5.96
CA GLU A 116 -18.67 -0.79 -6.22
C GLU A 116 -18.91 -1.18 -7.68
N THR A 117 -18.01 -0.72 -8.57
CA THR A 117 -18.05 -0.97 -10.01
C THR A 117 -16.63 -1.26 -10.55
N ASP A 118 -16.56 -1.83 -11.75
CA ASP A 118 -15.27 -1.99 -12.45
C ASP A 118 -14.60 -0.64 -12.75
N GLU A 119 -15.41 0.43 -12.95
CA GLU A 119 -14.89 1.78 -13.15
C GLU A 119 -14.18 2.31 -11.91
N ASP A 120 -14.66 2.02 -10.70
CA ASP A 120 -13.97 2.44 -9.47
C ASP A 120 -12.59 1.77 -9.36
N PHE A 121 -12.50 0.50 -9.76
CA PHE A 121 -11.23 -0.22 -9.78
C PHE A 121 -10.29 0.30 -10.88
N TYR A 122 -10.85 0.65 -12.04
CA TYR A 122 -10.12 1.34 -13.10
C TYR A 122 -9.57 2.69 -12.62
N GLN A 123 -10.37 3.48 -11.91
CA GLN A 123 -9.95 4.77 -11.38
C GLN A 123 -8.89 4.63 -10.27
N SER A 124 -8.94 3.58 -9.46
CA SER A 124 -7.83 3.26 -8.53
C SER A 124 -6.52 3.02 -9.30
N ALA A 125 -6.58 2.26 -10.39
CA ALA A 125 -5.42 2.03 -11.25
C ALA A 125 -4.89 3.32 -11.88
N VAL A 126 -5.80 4.20 -12.32
CA VAL A 126 -5.44 5.54 -12.83
C VAL A 126 -4.76 6.36 -11.73
N GLY A 127 -5.26 6.34 -10.50
CA GLY A 127 -4.68 7.07 -9.38
C GLY A 127 -3.24 6.65 -9.11
N PHE A 128 -2.98 5.34 -8.93
CA PHE A 128 -1.63 4.83 -8.68
C PHE A 128 -0.72 4.94 -9.91
N GLY A 129 -1.24 4.73 -11.12
CA GLY A 129 -0.48 4.93 -12.35
C GLY A 129 -0.04 6.39 -12.54
N THR A 130 -0.94 7.35 -12.27
CA THR A 130 -0.63 8.79 -12.30
C THR A 130 0.41 9.14 -11.23
N PHE A 131 0.28 8.62 -10.02
CA PHE A 131 1.26 8.79 -8.94
C PHE A 131 2.66 8.33 -9.38
N GLN A 132 2.77 7.14 -9.98
CA GLN A 132 4.03 6.63 -10.53
C GLN A 132 4.57 7.50 -11.67
N GLN A 133 3.71 7.98 -12.57
CA GLN A 133 4.10 8.83 -13.69
C GLN A 133 4.63 10.18 -13.23
N LEU A 134 3.93 10.84 -12.33
CA LEU A 134 4.32 12.15 -11.80
C LEU A 134 5.65 12.08 -11.02
N LEU A 135 5.96 10.95 -10.41
CA LEU A 135 7.21 10.74 -9.66
C LEU A 135 8.34 10.11 -10.49
N THR A 136 8.18 10.00 -11.81
CA THR A 136 9.21 9.38 -12.67
C THR A 136 10.58 10.06 -12.54
N ASP A 137 10.61 11.39 -12.44
CA ASP A 137 11.84 12.18 -12.35
C ASP A 137 12.27 12.47 -10.88
N PHE A 138 11.49 11.99 -9.90
CA PHE A 138 11.87 12.10 -8.50
C PHE A 138 13.06 11.18 -8.20
N PRO A 139 14.12 11.67 -7.54
CA PRO A 139 15.29 10.86 -7.21
C PRO A 139 15.00 9.88 -6.07
N ALA A 140 14.35 8.75 -6.38
CA ALA A 140 13.85 7.77 -5.41
C ALA A 140 14.91 7.31 -4.39
N ALA A 141 16.19 7.24 -4.78
CA ALA A 141 17.30 6.88 -3.89
C ALA A 141 17.54 7.88 -2.73
N LYS A 142 16.88 9.05 -2.74
CA LYS A 142 16.95 10.01 -1.62
C LYS A 142 15.96 9.69 -0.50
N LEU A 143 14.98 8.82 -0.77
CA LEU A 143 14.01 8.45 0.25
C LEU A 143 14.62 7.51 1.27
N HIS A 144 14.18 7.64 2.52
CA HIS A 144 14.52 6.74 3.61
C HIS A 144 13.75 5.42 3.47
N GLU A 145 14.41 4.32 3.71
CA GLU A 145 13.75 3.01 3.86
C GLU A 145 13.20 2.89 5.29
N THR A 146 12.00 3.45 5.52
CA THR A 146 11.40 3.55 6.86
C THR A 146 10.96 2.22 7.45
N ILE A 147 10.73 1.23 6.59
CA ILE A 147 10.53 -0.18 6.96
C ILE A 147 11.55 -1.01 6.17
N PRO A 148 12.68 -1.40 6.80
CA PRO A 148 13.74 -2.13 6.11
C PRO A 148 13.25 -3.41 5.45
N ASN A 149 13.68 -3.65 4.21
CA ASN A 149 13.34 -4.84 3.43
C ASN A 149 11.83 -5.06 3.25
N PHE A 150 11.01 -3.99 3.14
CA PHE A 150 9.55 -4.11 3.19
C PHE A 150 9.00 -5.09 2.13
N HIS A 151 9.40 -4.94 0.86
CA HIS A 151 9.06 -5.84 -0.25
C HIS A 151 10.28 -6.57 -0.82
N ASN A 152 11.30 -6.83 0.01
CA ASN A 152 12.39 -7.73 -0.34
C ASN A 152 11.93 -9.18 -0.14
N THR A 153 11.27 -9.75 -1.14
CA THR A 153 10.70 -11.10 -1.05
C THR A 153 11.75 -12.18 -0.70
N PRO A 154 13.00 -12.17 -1.23
CA PRO A 154 14.06 -13.05 -0.74
C PRO A 154 14.30 -12.94 0.77
N ASP A 155 14.28 -11.75 1.34
CA ASP A 155 14.43 -11.55 2.79
C ASP A 155 13.23 -12.08 3.59
N ARG A 156 12.01 -11.96 3.04
CA ARG A 156 10.80 -12.59 3.63
C ARG A 156 10.93 -14.11 3.66
N TYR A 157 11.47 -14.71 2.61
CA TYR A 157 11.74 -16.15 2.59
C TYR A 157 12.84 -16.55 3.58
N ARG A 158 13.89 -15.73 3.75
CA ARG A 158 14.90 -15.98 4.78
C ARG A 158 14.25 -16.03 6.18
N THR A 159 13.43 -15.03 6.51
CA THR A 159 12.70 -15.02 7.78
C THR A 159 11.76 -16.22 7.93
N PHE A 160 11.08 -16.61 6.86
CA PHE A 160 10.23 -17.82 6.83
C PHE A 160 11.04 -19.09 7.16
N LEU A 161 12.20 -19.29 6.53
CA LEU A 161 13.05 -20.44 6.77
C LEU A 161 13.59 -20.47 8.20
N GLU A 162 14.04 -19.35 8.73
CA GLU A 162 14.49 -19.22 10.12
C GLU A 162 13.36 -19.54 11.11
N THR A 163 12.13 -19.10 10.83
CA THR A 163 10.96 -19.41 11.67
C THR A 163 10.59 -20.88 11.56
N LEU A 164 10.66 -21.46 10.38
CA LEU A 164 10.40 -22.88 10.13
C LEU A 164 11.40 -23.78 10.88
N GLU A 165 12.70 -23.43 10.87
CA GLU A 165 13.75 -24.16 11.60
C GLU A 165 13.50 -24.14 13.11
N ARG A 166 13.08 -23.00 13.65
CA ARG A 166 12.78 -22.85 15.08
C ARG A 166 11.47 -23.52 15.50
N ASP A 167 10.48 -23.53 14.61
CA ASP A 167 9.09 -23.97 14.84
C ASP A 167 8.56 -23.68 16.25
N PRO A 168 8.55 -22.40 16.69
CA PRO A 168 8.34 -22.03 18.10
C PRO A 168 6.99 -22.46 18.65
N MET A 169 6.00 -22.63 17.78
CA MET A 169 4.64 -23.05 18.14
C MET A 169 4.36 -24.52 17.85
N HIS A 170 5.34 -25.28 17.33
CA HIS A 170 5.19 -26.67 16.92
C HIS A 170 4.04 -26.91 15.91
N ARG A 171 3.85 -25.95 14.98
CA ARG A 171 2.78 -25.95 13.99
C ARG A 171 3.23 -26.45 12.61
N ALA A 172 4.54 -26.55 12.33
CA ALA A 172 5.08 -26.87 11.01
C ALA A 172 4.58 -28.22 10.46
N ALA A 173 4.47 -29.25 11.32
CA ALA A 173 3.97 -30.55 10.92
C ALA A 173 2.50 -30.54 10.43
N GLN A 174 1.72 -29.55 10.81
CA GLN A 174 0.29 -29.42 10.48
C GLN A 174 0.04 -28.71 9.15
N VAL A 175 1.06 -28.02 8.60
CA VAL A 175 0.96 -27.16 7.42
C VAL A 175 2.01 -27.50 6.35
N GLN A 176 2.39 -28.78 6.25
CA GLN A 176 3.39 -29.26 5.28
C GLN A 176 3.03 -28.92 3.82
N PRO A 177 1.76 -29.04 3.36
CA PRO A 177 1.40 -28.66 2.00
C PRO A 177 1.65 -27.18 1.70
N GLU A 178 1.39 -26.29 2.66
CA GLU A 178 1.62 -24.85 2.53
C GLU A 178 3.13 -24.53 2.52
N ILE A 179 3.91 -25.22 3.34
CA ILE A 179 5.38 -25.09 3.36
C ILE A 179 5.97 -25.53 2.02
N GLU A 180 5.58 -26.71 1.52
CA GLU A 180 6.05 -27.24 0.24
C GLU A 180 5.67 -26.31 -0.93
N PHE A 181 4.45 -25.76 -0.90
CA PHE A 181 3.99 -24.80 -1.90
C PHE A 181 4.88 -23.55 -1.93
N ALA A 182 5.22 -23.02 -0.75
CA ALA A 182 6.11 -21.86 -0.62
C ALA A 182 7.53 -22.17 -1.10
N LEU A 183 8.13 -23.25 -0.63
CA LEU A 183 9.50 -23.64 -0.98
C LEU A 183 9.69 -23.90 -2.47
N ALA A 184 8.71 -24.53 -3.12
CA ALA A 184 8.76 -24.82 -4.56
C ALA A 184 8.85 -23.56 -5.43
N ARG A 185 8.49 -22.37 -4.91
CA ARG A 185 8.46 -21.10 -5.64
C ARG A 185 9.54 -20.11 -5.20
N GLN A 186 10.31 -20.44 -4.18
CA GLN A 186 11.30 -19.53 -3.58
C GLN A 186 12.25 -18.91 -4.61
N ALA A 187 12.81 -19.72 -5.52
CA ALA A 187 13.78 -19.24 -6.50
C ALA A 187 13.17 -18.21 -7.48
N GLU A 188 11.93 -18.43 -7.92
CA GLU A 188 11.22 -17.54 -8.82
C GLU A 188 10.86 -16.21 -8.14
N MET A 189 10.59 -16.22 -6.84
CA MET A 189 10.23 -15.03 -6.08
C MET A 189 11.39 -14.03 -5.88
N ALA A 190 12.59 -14.39 -6.30
CA ALA A 190 13.73 -13.46 -6.34
C ALA A 190 13.79 -12.62 -7.65
N THR A 191 12.90 -12.87 -8.63
CA THR A 191 12.97 -12.29 -9.98
C THR A 191 13.01 -10.76 -9.95
N ILE A 192 12.11 -10.10 -9.21
CA ILE A 192 12.03 -8.63 -9.15
C ILE A 192 13.25 -8.06 -8.45
N GLN A 193 13.63 -8.63 -7.31
CA GLN A 193 14.79 -8.15 -6.56
C GLN A 193 16.11 -8.34 -7.35
N ASN A 194 16.25 -9.44 -8.07
CA ASN A 194 17.40 -9.68 -8.94
C ASN A 194 17.45 -8.66 -10.09
N ALA A 195 16.32 -8.37 -10.74
CA ALA A 195 16.23 -7.39 -11.81
C ALA A 195 16.52 -5.95 -11.33
N LEU A 196 16.08 -5.58 -10.11
CA LEU A 196 16.45 -4.31 -9.48
C LEU A 196 17.96 -4.25 -9.22
N THR A 197 18.53 -5.30 -8.64
CA THR A 197 19.97 -5.38 -8.32
C THR A 197 20.82 -5.34 -9.59
N ALA A 198 20.36 -5.97 -10.67
CA ALA A 198 21.04 -5.96 -11.98
C ALA A 198 20.86 -4.63 -12.75
N GLY A 199 20.01 -3.71 -12.27
CA GLY A 199 19.69 -2.45 -12.97
C GLY A 199 18.82 -2.63 -14.22
N GLU A 200 18.16 -3.79 -14.35
CA GLU A 200 17.18 -4.06 -15.42
C GLU A 200 15.84 -3.37 -15.17
N LEU A 201 15.50 -3.14 -13.90
CA LEU A 201 14.36 -2.35 -13.46
C LEU A 201 14.84 -1.02 -12.86
N PRO A 202 14.17 0.09 -13.16
CA PRO A 202 14.47 1.36 -12.52
C PRO A 202 14.06 1.34 -11.04
N LEU A 203 14.82 2.03 -10.20
CA LEU A 203 14.38 2.33 -8.84
C LEU A 203 13.37 3.47 -8.92
N ARG A 204 12.17 3.26 -8.39
CA ARG A 204 11.08 4.23 -8.37
C ARG A 204 10.68 4.61 -6.95
N VAL A 205 9.92 5.67 -6.83
CA VAL A 205 9.12 5.93 -5.63
C VAL A 205 7.94 4.97 -5.63
N THR A 206 7.79 4.16 -4.60
CA THR A 206 6.68 3.21 -4.47
C THR A 206 5.79 3.56 -3.28
N HIS A 207 4.50 3.40 -3.44
CA HIS A 207 3.53 3.60 -2.37
C HIS A 207 3.54 2.46 -1.36
N ASN A 208 3.66 1.22 -1.86
CA ASN A 208 3.77 -0.04 -1.11
C ASN A 208 2.53 -0.47 -0.29
N ASP A 209 1.43 0.24 -0.38
CA ASP A 209 0.11 -0.15 0.18
C ASP A 209 -1.01 0.34 -0.74
N THR A 210 -1.09 -0.25 -1.94
CA THR A 210 -1.94 0.24 -3.04
C THR A 210 -3.35 -0.33 -3.02
N LYS A 211 -4.00 -0.21 -1.87
CA LYS A 211 -5.41 -0.55 -1.72
C LYS A 211 -6.31 0.56 -2.29
N LEU A 212 -7.50 0.20 -2.74
CA LEU A 212 -8.48 1.15 -3.28
C LEU A 212 -8.75 2.33 -2.33
N ASN A 213 -8.84 2.08 -1.03
CA ASN A 213 -9.10 3.12 -0.03
C ASN A 213 -7.95 4.12 0.17
N ASN A 214 -6.81 3.90 -0.48
CA ASN A 214 -5.69 4.84 -0.52
C ASN A 214 -5.72 5.74 -1.77
N VAL A 215 -6.80 5.68 -2.57
CA VAL A 215 -7.10 6.64 -3.63
C VAL A 215 -8.43 7.33 -3.34
N LEU A 216 -8.40 8.63 -3.13
CA LEU A 216 -9.61 9.45 -3.10
C LEU A 216 -10.13 9.65 -4.51
N LEU A 217 -11.43 9.51 -4.68
CA LEU A 217 -12.11 9.83 -5.93
C LEU A 217 -12.88 11.15 -5.77
N ASP A 218 -12.97 11.92 -6.84
CA ASP A 218 -13.82 13.12 -6.89
C ASP A 218 -15.30 12.72 -6.68
N ALA A 219 -15.97 13.35 -5.74
CA ALA A 219 -17.32 12.96 -5.32
C ALA A 219 -18.39 13.08 -6.44
N LYS A 220 -18.16 13.94 -7.44
CA LYS A 220 -19.10 14.16 -8.54
C LYS A 220 -18.80 13.30 -9.75
N THR A 221 -17.52 13.23 -10.14
CA THR A 221 -17.12 12.54 -11.38
C THR A 221 -16.68 11.12 -11.15
N ARG A 222 -16.42 10.71 -9.89
CA ARG A 222 -15.81 9.44 -9.46
C ARG A 222 -14.46 9.15 -10.11
N LYS A 223 -13.77 10.16 -10.64
CA LYS A 223 -12.42 10.02 -11.17
C LYS A 223 -11.38 10.05 -10.05
N ALA A 224 -10.26 9.38 -10.28
CA ALA A 224 -9.12 9.44 -9.38
C ALA A 224 -8.73 10.90 -9.10
N LEU A 225 -8.51 11.23 -7.84
CA LEU A 225 -8.24 12.59 -7.41
C LEU A 225 -6.91 12.71 -6.66
N CYS A 226 -6.73 11.96 -5.58
CA CYS A 226 -5.57 12.08 -4.70
C CYS A 226 -5.18 10.72 -4.13
N VAL A 227 -3.89 10.39 -4.18
CA VAL A 227 -3.33 9.24 -3.46
C VAL A 227 -3.00 9.68 -2.03
N ILE A 228 -3.45 8.90 -1.07
CA ILE A 228 -3.31 9.16 0.37
C ILE A 228 -2.59 8.03 1.08
N ASP A 229 -2.33 8.19 2.38
CA ASP A 229 -1.64 7.22 3.25
C ASP A 229 -0.21 6.91 2.76
N LEU A 230 0.61 7.98 2.68
CA LEU A 230 1.98 7.94 2.15
C LEU A 230 3.02 7.39 3.14
N ASP A 231 2.61 6.71 4.18
CA ASP A 231 3.50 6.26 5.27
C ASP A 231 4.47 5.16 4.83
N THR A 232 4.11 4.41 3.81
CA THR A 232 4.94 3.34 3.24
C THR A 232 5.69 3.77 1.98
N VAL A 233 5.70 5.08 1.69
CA VAL A 233 6.43 5.58 0.51
C VAL A 233 7.92 5.44 0.71
N MET A 234 8.55 4.60 -0.12
CA MET A 234 9.95 4.22 -0.07
C MET A 234 10.50 3.97 -1.48
N PRO A 235 11.84 3.83 -1.64
CA PRO A 235 12.40 3.36 -2.89
C PRO A 235 11.97 1.91 -3.18
N GLY A 236 11.60 1.61 -4.43
CA GLY A 236 11.17 0.26 -4.79
C GLY A 236 10.95 0.07 -6.28
N SER A 237 10.05 -0.82 -6.64
CA SER A 237 9.65 -1.11 -8.01
C SER A 237 8.16 -0.82 -8.22
N SER A 238 7.81 -0.24 -9.38
CA SER A 238 6.41 -0.10 -9.81
C SER A 238 5.62 -1.41 -9.79
N LEU A 239 6.34 -2.53 -9.86
CA LEU A 239 5.77 -3.88 -9.81
C LEU A 239 5.18 -4.23 -8.43
N TYR A 240 5.68 -3.61 -7.35
CA TYR A 240 5.13 -3.79 -6.01
C TYR A 240 3.75 -3.15 -5.93
N ASP A 241 3.63 -1.90 -6.37
CA ASP A 241 2.37 -1.15 -6.37
C ASP A 241 1.31 -1.81 -7.25
N PHE A 242 1.69 -2.17 -8.49
CA PHE A 242 0.79 -2.91 -9.37
C PHE A 242 0.38 -4.25 -8.75
N GLY A 243 1.34 -4.98 -8.21
CA GLY A 243 1.14 -6.32 -7.67
C GLY A 243 0.23 -6.34 -6.45
N ASP A 244 0.40 -5.40 -5.51
CA ASP A 244 -0.43 -5.33 -4.31
C ASP A 244 -1.89 -4.98 -4.65
N SER A 245 -2.10 -4.04 -5.59
CA SER A 245 -3.43 -3.72 -6.10
C SER A 245 -4.14 -4.93 -6.74
N ILE A 246 -3.42 -5.73 -7.54
CA ILE A 246 -3.97 -6.93 -8.16
C ILE A 246 -4.27 -8.00 -7.11
N ARG A 247 -3.36 -8.22 -6.17
CA ARG A 247 -3.54 -9.17 -5.07
C ARG A 247 -4.84 -8.95 -4.33
N PHE A 248 -5.14 -7.70 -4.01
CA PHE A 248 -6.33 -7.33 -3.26
C PHE A 248 -7.56 -7.18 -4.16
N GLY A 249 -7.45 -6.43 -5.25
CA GLY A 249 -8.59 -6.01 -6.05
C GLY A 249 -9.07 -7.02 -7.10
N ALA A 250 -8.19 -7.92 -7.60
CA ALA A 250 -8.56 -8.94 -8.57
C ALA A 250 -8.92 -10.29 -7.95
N ALA A 251 -8.80 -10.46 -6.64
CA ALA A 251 -9.28 -11.63 -5.92
C ALA A 251 -10.81 -11.68 -5.88
N THR A 252 -11.40 -12.87 -6.02
CA THR A 252 -12.86 -13.08 -6.05
C THR A 252 -13.48 -13.30 -4.67
N ALA A 253 -12.66 -13.51 -3.63
CA ALA A 253 -13.11 -13.77 -2.27
C ALA A 253 -12.30 -12.96 -1.25
N ALA A 254 -12.75 -12.93 0.00
CA ALA A 254 -12.06 -12.27 1.09
C ALA A 254 -10.68 -12.90 1.36
N GLU A 255 -9.77 -12.09 1.91
CA GLU A 255 -8.39 -12.52 2.18
C GLU A 255 -8.31 -13.71 3.17
N ASP A 256 -9.29 -13.86 4.04
CA ASP A 256 -9.39 -14.97 5.01
C ASP A 256 -10.53 -15.93 4.74
N GLU A 257 -10.99 -16.05 3.47
CA GLU A 257 -12.03 -17.00 3.05
C GLU A 257 -11.56 -18.45 3.31
N LYS A 258 -12.39 -19.21 3.99
CA LYS A 258 -12.09 -20.63 4.31
C LYS A 258 -12.39 -21.56 3.15
N ASP A 259 -13.38 -21.25 2.35
CA ASP A 259 -13.74 -22.02 1.17
C ASP A 259 -12.90 -21.58 -0.03
N LEU A 260 -11.78 -22.25 -0.22
CA LEU A 260 -10.82 -21.95 -1.29
C LEU A 260 -11.40 -22.14 -2.70
N SER A 261 -12.53 -22.82 -2.85
CA SER A 261 -13.19 -22.95 -4.16
C SER A 261 -13.73 -21.61 -4.69
N LYS A 262 -13.95 -20.62 -3.80
CA LYS A 262 -14.38 -19.29 -4.16
C LYS A 262 -13.24 -18.35 -4.55
N MET A 263 -11.99 -18.74 -4.22
CA MET A 263 -10.81 -17.90 -4.44
C MET A 263 -10.23 -18.14 -5.84
N GLU A 264 -10.34 -17.14 -6.68
CA GLU A 264 -9.75 -17.06 -8.02
C GLU A 264 -9.21 -15.67 -8.32
N MET A 265 -8.30 -15.57 -9.26
CA MET A 265 -7.88 -14.31 -9.86
C MET A 265 -8.78 -13.99 -11.06
N SER A 266 -9.53 -12.90 -10.96
CA SER A 266 -10.39 -12.41 -12.04
C SER A 266 -9.54 -11.80 -13.15
N LEU A 267 -9.57 -12.41 -14.34
CA LEU A 267 -8.89 -11.86 -15.53
C LEU A 267 -9.54 -10.55 -16.00
N ASP A 268 -10.83 -10.38 -15.80
CA ASP A 268 -11.53 -9.15 -16.18
C ASP A 268 -11.07 -7.98 -15.30
N ARG A 269 -11.00 -8.17 -13.99
CA ARG A 269 -10.47 -7.17 -13.06
C ARG A 269 -8.98 -6.92 -13.29
N PHE A 270 -8.19 -7.97 -13.55
CA PHE A 270 -6.79 -7.83 -13.94
C PHE A 270 -6.66 -6.94 -15.18
N ARG A 271 -7.47 -7.16 -16.22
CA ARG A 271 -7.47 -6.33 -17.44
C ARG A 271 -7.88 -4.88 -17.15
N VAL A 272 -8.93 -4.68 -16.36
CA VAL A 272 -9.43 -3.35 -16.00
C VAL A 272 -8.34 -2.54 -15.30
N PHE A 273 -7.69 -3.13 -14.29
CA PHE A 273 -6.62 -2.47 -13.56
C PHE A 273 -5.39 -2.23 -14.45
N THR A 274 -4.93 -3.24 -15.20
CA THR A 274 -3.80 -3.13 -16.12
C THR A 274 -3.99 -1.99 -17.09
N ARG A 275 -5.17 -1.88 -17.70
CA ARG A 275 -5.52 -0.78 -18.62
C ARG A 275 -5.40 0.58 -17.97
N GLY A 276 -5.97 0.76 -16.78
CA GLY A 276 -5.91 2.03 -16.05
C GLY A 276 -4.48 2.41 -15.69
N TYR A 277 -3.74 1.47 -15.13
CA TYR A 277 -2.38 1.68 -14.65
C TYR A 277 -1.39 2.01 -15.79
N VAL A 278 -1.40 1.20 -16.85
CA VAL A 278 -0.49 1.38 -18.00
C VAL A 278 -0.78 2.68 -18.75
N ARG A 279 -2.06 3.00 -18.97
CA ARG A 279 -2.43 4.26 -19.64
C ARG A 279 -2.09 5.50 -18.82
N ALA A 280 -2.18 5.41 -17.51
CA ALA A 280 -1.85 6.52 -16.61
C ALA A 280 -0.34 6.65 -16.35
N CYS A 281 0.44 5.60 -16.62
CA CYS A 281 1.90 5.60 -16.46
C CYS A 281 2.62 5.22 -17.78
N PRO A 282 2.60 6.08 -18.81
CA PRO A 282 3.28 5.82 -20.09
C PRO A 282 4.81 5.74 -19.95
N GLY A 283 5.37 6.18 -18.83
CA GLY A 283 6.80 6.09 -18.51
C GLY A 283 7.27 4.72 -18.00
N LEU A 284 6.41 3.68 -18.03
CA LEU A 284 6.85 2.31 -17.72
C LEU A 284 7.80 1.79 -18.82
N THR A 285 8.92 1.21 -18.38
CA THR A 285 9.87 0.57 -19.29
C THR A 285 9.32 -0.72 -19.86
N ALA A 286 9.88 -1.18 -21.00
CA ALA A 286 9.50 -2.47 -21.58
C ALA A 286 9.68 -3.64 -20.58
N LYS A 287 10.71 -3.56 -19.71
CA LYS A 287 10.95 -4.59 -18.69
C LYS A 287 9.93 -4.56 -17.56
N GLU A 288 9.49 -3.38 -17.13
CA GLU A 288 8.39 -3.24 -16.17
C GLU A 288 7.09 -3.81 -16.75
N LEU A 289 6.74 -3.47 -17.99
CA LEU A 289 5.55 -4.02 -18.66
C LEU A 289 5.62 -5.56 -18.79
N GLU A 290 6.76 -6.11 -19.19
CA GLU A 290 6.98 -7.57 -19.26
C GLU A 290 6.71 -8.26 -17.91
N LEU A 291 7.14 -7.61 -16.81
CA LEU A 291 7.10 -8.19 -15.47
C LEU A 291 5.85 -7.82 -14.65
N LEU A 292 4.87 -7.06 -15.18
CA LEU A 292 3.62 -6.78 -14.45
C LEU A 292 2.91 -8.05 -13.93
N PRO A 293 2.77 -9.14 -14.72
CA PRO A 293 2.20 -10.39 -14.22
C PRO A 293 3.02 -11.00 -13.07
N MET A 294 4.37 -10.87 -13.14
CA MET A 294 5.26 -11.31 -12.07
C MET A 294 5.08 -10.45 -10.82
N GLY A 295 4.87 -9.13 -10.96
CA GLY A 295 4.51 -8.24 -9.84
C GLY A 295 3.31 -8.74 -9.08
N ALA A 296 2.22 -9.07 -9.78
CA ALA A 296 1.01 -9.63 -9.19
C ALA A 296 1.28 -10.94 -8.44
N LYS A 297 2.00 -11.88 -9.07
CA LYS A 297 2.34 -13.17 -8.47
C LYS A 297 3.27 -13.02 -7.28
N ASN A 298 4.30 -12.16 -7.39
CA ASN A 298 5.30 -11.94 -6.35
C ASN A 298 4.67 -11.34 -5.09
N MET A 299 3.88 -10.27 -5.21
CA MET A 299 3.24 -9.63 -4.08
C MET A 299 2.23 -10.55 -3.38
N THR A 300 1.48 -11.33 -4.16
CA THR A 300 0.56 -12.33 -3.62
C THR A 300 1.31 -13.42 -2.86
N MET A 301 2.39 -13.94 -3.45
CA MET A 301 3.21 -14.97 -2.82
C MET A 301 3.91 -14.46 -1.55
N GLU A 302 4.49 -13.26 -1.60
CA GLU A 302 5.12 -12.63 -0.45
C GLU A 302 4.14 -12.48 0.71
N CYS A 303 2.94 -11.98 0.43
CA CYS A 303 1.90 -11.83 1.45
C CYS A 303 1.51 -13.17 2.07
N GLY A 304 1.35 -14.22 1.25
CA GLY A 304 1.07 -15.57 1.72
C GLY A 304 2.19 -16.14 2.60
N VAL A 305 3.45 -15.95 2.21
CA VAL A 305 4.62 -16.37 3.00
C VAL A 305 4.67 -15.62 4.33
N ARG A 306 4.38 -14.31 4.35
CA ARG A 306 4.34 -13.51 5.58
C ARG A 306 3.24 -13.97 6.53
N PHE A 307 2.04 -14.29 6.03
CA PHE A 307 0.96 -14.86 6.85
C PHE A 307 1.32 -16.23 7.41
N LEU A 308 1.94 -17.11 6.59
CA LEU A 308 2.37 -18.41 7.05
C LEU A 308 3.49 -18.29 8.10
N THR A 309 4.43 -17.39 7.90
CA THR A 309 5.51 -17.11 8.86
C THR A 309 4.94 -16.66 10.20
N ASP A 310 4.01 -15.71 10.19
CA ASP A 310 3.37 -15.20 11.41
C ASP A 310 2.54 -16.28 12.12
N TYR A 311 1.83 -17.12 11.37
CA TYR A 311 1.14 -18.27 11.93
C TYR A 311 2.10 -19.24 12.64
N LEU A 312 3.24 -19.54 12.02
CA LEU A 312 4.27 -20.41 12.60
C LEU A 312 4.96 -19.76 13.81
N ASP A 313 5.08 -18.43 13.84
CA ASP A 313 5.71 -17.67 14.93
C ASP A 313 4.75 -17.33 16.09
N GLY A 314 3.44 -17.57 15.95
CA GLY A 314 2.45 -17.40 17.04
C GLY A 314 1.48 -16.23 16.87
N ASP A 315 1.30 -15.75 15.64
CA ASP A 315 0.31 -14.71 15.28
C ASP A 315 0.58 -13.36 15.97
N HIS A 316 1.83 -12.88 15.91
CA HIS A 316 2.28 -11.66 16.62
C HIS A 316 2.30 -10.40 15.74
N TYR A 317 2.44 -10.56 14.43
CA TYR A 317 2.63 -9.44 13.51
C TYR A 317 1.32 -8.89 12.96
N PHE A 318 0.46 -9.76 12.43
CA PHE A 318 -0.82 -9.36 11.89
C PHE A 318 -1.93 -9.47 12.93
N ALA A 319 -2.80 -8.47 13.00
CA ALA A 319 -3.98 -8.54 13.84
C ALA A 319 -4.88 -9.73 13.44
N VAL A 320 -5.19 -10.59 14.40
CA VAL A 320 -6.09 -11.73 14.23
C VAL A 320 -7.30 -11.60 15.15
N HIS A 321 -8.45 -12.05 14.67
CA HIS A 321 -9.71 -12.02 15.41
C HIS A 321 -10.22 -13.44 15.74
N ARG A 322 -9.52 -14.45 15.28
CA ARG A 322 -9.81 -15.87 15.50
C ARG A 322 -8.58 -16.75 15.32
N ASP A 323 -8.57 -17.91 15.94
CA ASP A 323 -7.51 -18.89 15.77
C ASP A 323 -7.40 -19.34 14.29
N GLY A 324 -6.16 -19.48 13.82
CA GLY A 324 -5.85 -19.94 12.46
C GLY A 324 -6.19 -18.93 11.34
N GLN A 325 -6.52 -17.69 11.66
CA GLN A 325 -6.86 -16.68 10.63
C GLN A 325 -5.70 -16.43 9.68
N ASN A 326 -4.46 -16.33 10.18
CA ASN A 326 -3.29 -16.14 9.31
C ASN A 326 -3.02 -17.36 8.43
N LEU A 327 -3.35 -18.57 8.89
CA LEU A 327 -3.27 -19.77 8.04
C LEU A 327 -4.30 -19.72 6.91
N ASP A 328 -5.53 -19.33 7.21
CA ASP A 328 -6.56 -19.14 6.17
C ASP A 328 -6.13 -18.07 5.17
N ARG A 329 -5.58 -16.95 5.64
CA ARG A 329 -5.00 -15.91 4.77
C ARG A 329 -3.86 -16.44 3.90
N ALA A 330 -2.93 -17.20 4.46
CA ALA A 330 -1.85 -17.82 3.67
C ALA A 330 -2.41 -18.74 2.57
N ARG A 331 -3.40 -19.56 2.89
CA ARG A 331 -4.06 -20.48 1.97
C ARG A 331 -4.76 -19.76 0.81
N THR A 332 -5.45 -18.67 1.10
CA THR A 332 -6.10 -17.85 0.05
C THR A 332 -5.07 -17.25 -0.90
N GLN A 333 -3.95 -16.71 -0.38
CA GLN A 333 -2.88 -16.16 -1.21
C GLN A 333 -2.22 -17.25 -2.06
N PHE A 334 -1.92 -18.41 -1.51
CA PHE A 334 -1.34 -19.54 -2.27
C PHE A 334 -2.31 -20.08 -3.32
N LYS A 335 -3.61 -20.12 -3.01
CA LYS A 335 -4.63 -20.48 -3.98
C LYS A 335 -4.70 -19.47 -5.14
N LEU A 336 -4.59 -18.16 -4.82
CA LEU A 336 -4.57 -17.10 -5.81
C LEU A 336 -3.32 -17.19 -6.70
N VAL A 337 -2.14 -17.46 -6.13
CA VAL A 337 -0.90 -17.71 -6.89
C VAL A 337 -1.07 -18.92 -7.83
N ALA A 338 -1.58 -20.03 -7.33
CA ALA A 338 -1.81 -21.23 -8.14
C ALA A 338 -2.80 -20.99 -9.30
N ASP A 339 -3.78 -20.09 -9.11
CA ASP A 339 -4.71 -19.70 -10.14
C ASP A 339 -4.07 -18.75 -11.17
N MET A 340 -3.24 -17.79 -10.74
CA MET A 340 -2.43 -16.96 -11.62
C MET A 340 -1.51 -17.80 -12.51
N GLU A 341 -0.87 -18.84 -11.97
CA GLU A 341 -0.02 -19.75 -12.74
C GLU A 341 -0.81 -20.47 -13.86
N LYS A 342 -2.03 -20.91 -13.59
CA LYS A 342 -2.93 -21.49 -14.60
C LYS A 342 -3.35 -20.50 -15.67
N LYS A 343 -3.44 -19.21 -15.30
CA LYS A 343 -3.90 -18.11 -16.16
C LYS A 343 -2.73 -17.30 -16.76
N TRP A 344 -1.47 -17.74 -16.54
CA TRP A 344 -0.26 -16.99 -16.82
C TRP A 344 -0.19 -16.40 -18.23
N ASP A 345 -0.37 -17.22 -19.26
CA ASP A 345 -0.33 -16.75 -20.66
C ASP A 345 -1.43 -15.75 -20.98
N LYS A 346 -2.59 -15.86 -20.32
CA LYS A 346 -3.68 -14.89 -20.48
C LYS A 346 -3.32 -13.56 -19.82
N MET A 347 -2.70 -13.58 -18.65
CA MET A 347 -2.22 -12.36 -17.97
C MET A 347 -1.18 -11.64 -18.82
N ARG A 348 -0.17 -12.36 -19.35
CA ARG A 348 0.82 -11.78 -20.24
C ARG A 348 0.19 -11.14 -21.47
N ARG A 349 -0.72 -11.84 -22.13
CA ARG A 349 -1.42 -11.33 -23.31
C ARG A 349 -2.24 -10.08 -22.99
N ILE A 350 -2.89 -10.03 -21.84
CA ILE A 350 -3.62 -8.83 -21.38
C ILE A 350 -2.67 -7.63 -21.29
N VAL A 351 -1.51 -7.79 -20.66
CA VAL A 351 -0.52 -6.70 -20.57
C VAL A 351 -0.06 -6.26 -21.97
N GLU A 352 0.27 -7.20 -22.86
CA GLU A 352 0.69 -6.91 -24.22
C GLU A 352 -0.39 -6.18 -25.03
N GLU A 353 -1.67 -6.45 -24.80
CA GLU A 353 -2.81 -5.78 -25.43
C GLU A 353 -3.03 -4.37 -24.90
N GLU A 354 -2.97 -4.19 -23.59
CA GLU A 354 -3.26 -2.90 -22.95
C GLU A 354 -2.06 -1.92 -22.98
N ALA A 355 -0.85 -2.41 -23.27
CA ALA A 355 0.37 -1.60 -23.45
C ALA A 355 0.54 -1.03 -24.89
N LYS A 356 -0.35 -1.37 -25.82
CA LYS A 356 -0.36 -0.83 -27.20
C LYS A 356 -1.10 0.48 -27.30
#